data_e851e8809d71d0e6f2d1038c40fd1003
#
_entry.id   e851e8809d71d0e6f2d1038c40fd1003
#
_cell.length_a   1.000
_cell.length_b   1.000
_cell.length_c   1.000
_cell.angle_alpha   90.00
_cell.angle_beta   90.00
_cell.angle_gamma   90.00
#
_symmetry.space_group_name_H-M   'P 1'
#
loop_
_entity.id
_entity.type
_entity.pdbx_description
1 polymer ?
#
loop_
_entity_poly.entity_id
_entity_poly.type
_entity_poly.pdbx_seq_one_letter_code
_entity_poly.pdbx_strand_id
1 'polypeptide(L)'
;MSRIEIRGRRLTVATALGLLAAGLLATPAAAHPGGKGHPDGKGHRHAAEQGGIRSPRGDARPSAFDLVRTSVRRDGRHLVFTEQVRGRAGSVRPERHGSFAGSEVLSYVWPTSLDPSAVGFTAGSGTLALAATSHPDFDDTPGYDEDRNGRTDDDGARWHSHWVVLVPDTTRPDGALKVRDIAEGEKPDLPRTWPGVPLYLDSPPYPTRLDAHTVRIRVPLADLGFPKDFAYDGVTAALRINADLHDPLLRVSNVLDVASGDLSLRGRVGRR
;
A
#
# COMPACT_ATOMS: atom_id res chain seq x y z
N MET A 1 -10.36 13.78 27.50
CA MET A 1 -9.21 12.93 27.09
C MET A 1 -9.75 11.52 26.84
N SER A 2 -10.19 11.24 25.64
CA SER A 2 -10.67 9.90 25.24
C SER A 2 -9.51 9.18 24.56
N ARG A 3 -8.90 8.22 25.24
CA ARG A 3 -7.98 7.27 24.59
C ARG A 3 -8.79 6.40 23.62
N ILE A 4 -8.47 6.51 22.35
CA ILE A 4 -8.97 5.56 21.34
C ILE A 4 -8.17 4.27 21.53
N GLU A 5 -8.76 3.28 22.22
CA GLU A 5 -8.19 1.93 22.23
C GLU A 5 -8.52 1.26 20.90
N ILE A 6 -7.52 1.18 20.05
CA ILE A 6 -7.59 0.43 18.79
C ILE A 6 -7.21 -1.01 19.11
N ARG A 7 -8.20 -1.88 19.28
CA ARG A 7 -7.98 -3.33 19.33
C ARG A 7 -7.74 -3.83 17.90
N GLY A 8 -6.47 -3.85 17.49
CA GLY A 8 -6.06 -4.44 16.23
C GLY A 8 -6.14 -5.97 16.29
N ARG A 9 -6.78 -6.61 15.32
CA ARG A 9 -6.59 -8.04 15.05
C ARG A 9 -5.14 -8.23 14.58
N ARG A 10 -4.41 -9.12 15.24
CA ARG A 10 -3.10 -9.56 14.74
C ARG A 10 -3.33 -10.42 13.50
N LEU A 11 -3.01 -9.89 12.33
CA LEU A 11 -2.98 -10.66 11.11
C LEU A 11 -1.67 -11.47 11.10
N THR A 12 -1.78 -12.77 11.20
CA THR A 12 -0.64 -13.66 10.99
C THR A 12 -0.46 -13.80 9.47
N VAL A 13 0.51 -13.09 8.91
CA VAL A 13 0.90 -13.28 7.50
C VAL A 13 1.69 -14.59 7.42
N ALA A 14 1.07 -15.62 6.88
CA ALA A 14 1.76 -16.85 6.56
C ALA A 14 2.73 -16.62 5.39
N THR A 15 4.01 -16.65 5.68
CA THR A 15 5.09 -16.49 4.68
C THR A 15 5.17 -17.78 3.86
N ALA A 16 4.66 -17.75 2.62
CA ALA A 16 4.98 -18.79 1.65
C ALA A 16 6.31 -18.44 0.96
N LEU A 17 7.42 -18.90 1.51
CA LEU A 17 8.71 -18.94 0.82
C LEU A 17 8.66 -20.03 -0.24
N GLY A 18 8.52 -19.67 -1.52
CA GLY A 18 8.72 -20.54 -2.64
C GLY A 18 10.20 -20.72 -2.95
N LEU A 19 10.79 -21.84 -2.52
CA LEU A 19 12.09 -22.28 -3.04
C LEU A 19 11.93 -22.83 -4.46
N LEU A 20 12.58 -22.19 -5.43
CA LEU A 20 12.86 -22.78 -6.73
C LEU A 20 14.07 -23.71 -6.61
N ALA A 21 13.86 -25.02 -6.74
CA ALA A 21 14.92 -25.96 -7.04
C ALA A 21 14.63 -26.63 -8.38
N ALA A 22 15.63 -26.58 -9.25
CA ALA A 22 15.60 -27.10 -10.62
C ALA A 22 15.77 -28.61 -10.67
N GLY A 23 15.04 -29.23 -11.62
CA GLY A 23 15.55 -30.31 -12.47
C GLY A 23 15.48 -31.74 -11.95
N LEU A 24 14.72 -32.60 -12.63
CA LEU A 24 15.24 -33.73 -13.39
C LEU A 24 14.08 -34.60 -13.91
N LEU A 25 14.24 -35.00 -15.17
CA LEU A 25 13.40 -35.86 -15.97
C LEU A 25 13.27 -37.30 -15.45
N ALA A 26 12.06 -37.86 -15.51
CA ALA A 26 11.88 -39.31 -15.76
C ALA A 26 10.45 -39.59 -16.27
N THR A 27 10.39 -40.37 -17.31
CA THR A 27 9.27 -40.82 -18.15
C THR A 27 8.51 -42.03 -17.54
N PRO A 28 7.47 -42.60 -18.19
CA PRO A 28 6.17 -42.88 -17.57
C PRO A 28 5.95 -44.39 -17.34
N ALA A 29 5.00 -44.70 -16.50
CA ALA A 29 4.42 -46.05 -16.42
C ALA A 29 2.90 -46.01 -16.32
N ALA A 30 2.33 -46.99 -16.98
CA ALA A 30 0.99 -47.17 -17.48
C ALA A 30 -0.15 -47.35 -16.44
N ALA A 31 -1.35 -47.22 -16.98
CA ALA A 31 -2.69 -47.31 -16.44
C ALA A 31 -3.03 -48.60 -15.66
N HIS A 32 -4.02 -48.49 -14.71
CA HIS A 32 -5.25 -49.29 -14.76
C HIS A 32 -6.35 -48.73 -13.82
N PRO A 33 -7.63 -49.11 -14.02
CA PRO A 33 -8.77 -48.22 -13.81
C PRO A 33 -9.65 -48.59 -12.60
N GLY A 34 -10.50 -47.66 -12.20
CA GLY A 34 -11.72 -47.97 -11.47
C GLY A 34 -11.81 -47.43 -10.06
N GLY A 35 -12.54 -46.37 -9.89
CA GLY A 35 -12.96 -45.86 -8.60
C GLY A 35 -13.93 -44.69 -8.80
N LYS A 36 -15.22 -45.00 -8.71
CA LYS A 36 -16.30 -43.99 -8.65
C LYS A 36 -16.11 -43.17 -7.36
N GLY A 37 -15.88 -41.91 -7.47
CA GLY A 37 -15.76 -41.03 -6.33
C GLY A 37 -16.26 -39.63 -6.66
N HIS A 38 -17.16 -39.20 -5.93
CA HIS A 38 -17.89 -37.95 -5.72
C HIS A 38 -17.30 -36.70 -6.41
N PRO A 39 -18.14 -35.87 -7.03
CA PRO A 39 -17.79 -34.54 -7.51
C PRO A 39 -18.20 -33.49 -6.49
N ASP A 40 -17.35 -33.11 -5.57
CA ASP A 40 -17.54 -31.89 -4.79
C ASP A 40 -16.18 -31.31 -4.38
N GLY A 41 -15.53 -30.74 -5.38
CA GLY A 41 -14.37 -29.87 -5.23
C GLY A 41 -14.56 -28.67 -6.12
N LYS A 42 -15.57 -27.83 -5.86
CA LYS A 42 -15.67 -26.50 -6.46
C LYS A 42 -14.54 -25.65 -5.94
N GLY A 43 -13.36 -25.78 -6.56
CA GLY A 43 -12.35 -24.76 -6.51
C GLY A 43 -12.97 -23.49 -7.05
N HIS A 44 -13.37 -22.58 -6.19
CA HIS A 44 -13.76 -21.24 -6.55
C HIS A 44 -12.52 -20.55 -7.12
N ARG A 45 -12.35 -20.69 -8.43
CA ARG A 45 -11.53 -19.74 -9.19
C ARG A 45 -12.27 -18.42 -9.06
N HIS A 46 -11.85 -17.59 -8.13
CA HIS A 46 -12.30 -16.21 -8.08
C HIS A 46 -11.93 -15.58 -9.41
N ALA A 47 -12.92 -15.39 -10.28
CA ALA A 47 -12.75 -14.63 -11.50
C ALA A 47 -12.19 -13.26 -11.09
N ALA A 48 -11.10 -12.84 -11.72
CA ALA A 48 -10.54 -11.51 -11.51
C ALA A 48 -11.67 -10.50 -11.76
N GLU A 49 -12.14 -9.87 -10.69
CA GLU A 49 -13.26 -8.94 -10.78
C GLU A 49 -12.80 -7.71 -11.55
N GLN A 50 -13.23 -7.58 -12.80
CA GLN A 50 -12.96 -6.41 -13.66
C GLN A 50 -13.51 -5.09 -13.07
N GLY A 51 -14.09 -5.12 -11.91
CA GLY A 51 -14.69 -3.99 -11.22
C GLY A 51 -14.00 -3.52 -9.93
N GLY A 52 -12.92 -4.15 -9.50
CA GLY A 52 -12.26 -3.90 -8.21
C GLY A 52 -12.58 -4.95 -7.16
N ILE A 53 -11.81 -4.96 -6.07
CA ILE A 53 -11.95 -5.90 -4.95
C ILE A 53 -13.05 -5.38 -4.04
N ARG A 54 -14.04 -6.23 -3.71
CA ARG A 54 -14.96 -5.97 -2.61
C ARG A 54 -14.33 -6.49 -1.33
N SER A 55 -14.22 -5.63 -0.33
CA SER A 55 -13.77 -6.07 0.99
C SER A 55 -14.85 -6.91 1.65
N PRO A 56 -14.49 -7.99 2.35
CA PRO A 56 -15.39 -8.65 3.27
C PRO A 56 -15.96 -7.63 4.26
N ARG A 57 -17.13 -7.92 4.84
CA ARG A 57 -17.68 -7.04 5.85
C ARG A 57 -16.73 -6.98 7.03
N GLY A 58 -16.07 -5.83 7.17
CA GLY A 58 -15.10 -5.57 8.21
C GLY A 58 -15.72 -5.00 9.48
N ASP A 59 -14.91 -4.90 10.49
CA ASP A 59 -15.19 -4.28 11.77
C ASP A 59 -14.08 -3.28 12.17
N ALA A 60 -13.33 -2.78 11.17
CA ALA A 60 -12.26 -1.83 11.41
C ALA A 60 -12.77 -0.58 12.15
N ARG A 61 -11.99 -0.15 13.11
CA ARG A 61 -12.29 1.04 13.91
C ARG A 61 -11.11 2.00 13.84
N PRO A 62 -11.40 3.28 13.58
CA PRO A 62 -12.72 3.86 13.25
C PRO A 62 -13.21 3.48 11.84
N SER A 63 -14.53 3.55 11.64
CA SER A 63 -15.19 3.15 10.36
C SER A 63 -14.71 3.93 9.14
N ALA A 64 -14.01 5.04 9.32
CA ALA A 64 -13.32 5.77 8.26
C ALA A 64 -12.23 4.94 7.56
N PHE A 65 -11.79 3.84 8.17
CA PHE A 65 -10.80 2.90 7.65
C PHE A 65 -11.36 1.49 7.40
N ASP A 66 -12.67 1.28 7.58
CA ASP A 66 -13.35 0.02 7.25
C ASP A 66 -13.65 -0.01 5.75
N LEU A 67 -12.86 -0.75 4.99
CA LEU A 67 -12.94 -0.84 3.54
C LEU A 67 -14.24 -1.54 3.11
N VAL A 68 -14.85 -1.00 2.08
CA VAL A 68 -15.99 -1.60 1.36
C VAL A 68 -15.53 -2.13 0.01
N ARG A 69 -14.64 -1.36 -0.64
CA ARG A 69 -14.15 -1.67 -1.97
C ARG A 69 -12.87 -0.91 -2.27
N THR A 70 -11.97 -1.55 -3.01
CA THR A 70 -10.87 -0.88 -3.68
C THR A 70 -10.92 -1.12 -5.19
N SER A 71 -10.48 -0.16 -5.98
CA SER A 71 -10.39 -0.30 -7.42
C SER A 71 -9.32 0.60 -8.03
N VAL A 72 -8.70 0.11 -9.11
CA VAL A 72 -7.82 0.91 -9.97
C VAL A 72 -8.33 0.78 -11.40
N ARG A 73 -8.60 1.89 -12.06
CA ARG A 73 -9.17 1.91 -13.41
C ARG A 73 -8.44 2.90 -14.31
N ARG A 74 -8.36 2.57 -15.59
CA ARG A 74 -7.93 3.51 -16.62
C ARG A 74 -9.05 4.51 -16.91
N ASP A 75 -8.68 5.78 -16.98
CA ASP A 75 -9.54 6.89 -17.36
C ASP A 75 -8.74 7.82 -18.29
N GLY A 76 -8.89 7.62 -19.59
CA GLY A 76 -8.10 8.30 -20.60
C GLY A 76 -6.59 8.08 -20.40
N ARG A 77 -5.86 9.16 -20.13
CA ARG A 77 -4.40 9.15 -19.89
C ARG A 77 -4.02 8.99 -18.41
N HIS A 78 -4.95 8.57 -17.56
CA HIS A 78 -4.74 8.43 -16.13
C HIS A 78 -5.10 7.03 -15.64
N LEU A 79 -4.55 6.65 -14.49
CA LEU A 79 -5.09 5.66 -13.59
C LEU A 79 -5.84 6.38 -12.48
N VAL A 80 -7.00 5.86 -12.12
CA VAL A 80 -7.80 6.35 -11.00
C VAL A 80 -7.81 5.27 -9.94
N PHE A 81 -7.08 5.50 -8.87
CA PHE A 81 -7.06 4.69 -7.66
C PHE A 81 -8.20 5.13 -6.76
N THR A 82 -8.99 4.21 -6.25
CA THR A 82 -10.18 4.53 -5.46
C THR A 82 -10.37 3.52 -4.34
N GLU A 83 -10.53 4.00 -3.11
CA GLU A 83 -11.02 3.24 -1.97
C GLU A 83 -12.35 3.80 -1.48
N GLN A 84 -13.27 2.91 -1.16
CA GLN A 84 -14.53 3.21 -0.50
C GLN A 84 -14.52 2.63 0.91
N VAL A 85 -14.94 3.42 1.87
CA VAL A 85 -15.01 3.06 3.29
C VAL A 85 -16.42 3.23 3.85
N ARG A 86 -16.73 2.57 4.96
CA ARG A 86 -18.06 2.64 5.60
C ARG A 86 -18.32 4.00 6.23
N GLY A 87 -17.31 4.54 6.91
CA GLY A 87 -17.39 5.84 7.54
C GLY A 87 -17.07 6.97 6.57
N ARG A 88 -16.91 8.17 7.11
CA ARG A 88 -16.49 9.34 6.34
C ARG A 88 -14.99 9.27 6.08
N ALA A 89 -14.59 9.15 4.83
CA ALA A 89 -13.19 9.12 4.41
C ALA A 89 -12.45 10.38 4.88
N GLY A 90 -11.25 10.20 5.44
CA GLY A 90 -10.40 11.29 5.93
C GLY A 90 -10.92 12.08 7.13
N SER A 91 -11.99 11.60 7.78
CA SER A 91 -12.53 12.27 8.99
C SER A 91 -11.67 12.10 10.22
N VAL A 92 -10.79 11.11 10.22
CA VAL A 92 -9.82 10.86 11.30
C VAL A 92 -8.45 11.28 10.81
N ARG A 93 -7.78 12.06 11.63
CA ARG A 93 -6.43 12.55 11.37
C ARG A 93 -5.56 12.20 12.57
N PRO A 94 -4.23 12.04 12.38
CA PRO A 94 -3.31 11.83 13.48
C PRO A 94 -3.36 13.01 14.48
N GLU A 95 -3.14 12.69 15.74
CA GLU A 95 -2.94 13.74 16.75
C GLU A 95 -1.61 14.44 16.49
N ARG A 96 -1.58 15.76 16.65
CA ARG A 96 -0.33 16.53 16.57
C ARG A 96 0.47 16.26 17.84
N HIS A 97 1.64 15.69 17.66
CA HIS A 97 2.65 15.59 18.70
C HIS A 97 3.74 16.62 18.39
N GLY A 98 4.26 17.29 19.40
CA GLY A 98 5.29 18.33 19.24
C GLY A 98 6.67 17.81 18.83
N SER A 99 6.77 16.57 18.34
CA SER A 99 8.01 15.95 17.87
C SER A 99 7.74 15.02 16.70
N PHE A 100 8.72 14.91 15.81
CA PHE A 100 8.75 14.00 14.68
C PHE A 100 8.67 12.54 15.14
N ALA A 101 9.56 12.16 16.07
CA ALA A 101 9.61 10.81 16.62
C ALA A 101 8.31 10.43 17.35
N GLY A 102 7.77 9.28 16.99
CA GLY A 102 6.55 8.74 17.59
C GLY A 102 5.25 9.27 16.99
N SER A 103 5.33 10.20 16.03
CA SER A 103 4.14 10.68 15.31
C SER A 103 3.50 9.58 14.49
N GLU A 104 2.17 9.62 14.40
CA GLU A 104 1.38 8.67 13.65
C GLU A 104 1.10 9.22 12.24
N VAL A 105 1.12 8.35 11.24
CA VAL A 105 0.69 8.61 9.87
C VAL A 105 -0.49 7.69 9.59
N LEU A 106 -1.61 8.25 9.19
CA LEU A 106 -2.78 7.48 8.75
C LEU A 106 -2.83 7.44 7.24
N SER A 107 -3.20 6.28 6.68
CA SER A 107 -3.09 6.06 5.24
C SER A 107 -4.19 5.18 4.65
N TYR A 108 -4.51 5.47 3.38
CA TYR A 108 -5.22 4.62 2.43
C TYR A 108 -4.20 4.21 1.38
N VAL A 109 -3.98 2.91 1.19
CA VAL A 109 -2.81 2.39 0.47
C VAL A 109 -3.22 1.40 -0.60
N TRP A 110 -2.63 1.51 -1.78
CA TRP A 110 -2.76 0.55 -2.87
C TRP A 110 -1.40 -0.11 -3.14
N PRO A 111 -1.07 -1.23 -2.47
CA PRO A 111 0.06 -2.06 -2.86
C PRO A 111 -0.14 -2.58 -4.28
N THR A 112 0.93 -2.60 -5.07
CA THR A 112 0.88 -2.99 -6.49
C THR A 112 1.95 -4.01 -6.84
N SER A 113 1.79 -4.68 -7.98
CA SER A 113 2.84 -5.50 -8.58
C SER A 113 3.70 -4.73 -9.59
N LEU A 114 3.59 -3.40 -9.62
CA LEU A 114 4.50 -2.58 -10.40
C LEU A 114 5.89 -2.63 -9.78
N ASP A 115 6.92 -2.70 -10.62
CA ASP A 115 8.29 -2.53 -10.16
C ASP A 115 8.51 -1.09 -9.69
N PRO A 116 9.24 -0.86 -8.59
CA PRO A 116 9.55 0.49 -8.11
C PRO A 116 10.18 1.43 -9.13
N SER A 117 10.90 0.90 -10.13
CA SER A 117 11.46 1.68 -11.22
C SER A 117 10.41 2.35 -12.12
N ALA A 118 9.17 1.90 -12.07
CA ALA A 118 8.07 2.54 -12.78
C ALA A 118 7.85 4.01 -12.39
N VAL A 119 8.24 4.39 -11.18
CA VAL A 119 8.17 5.76 -10.66
C VAL A 119 9.54 6.39 -10.44
N GLY A 120 10.64 5.68 -10.74
CA GLY A 120 12.01 6.18 -10.67
C GLY A 120 12.81 5.74 -9.45
N PHE A 121 12.32 4.81 -8.64
CA PHE A 121 13.13 4.15 -7.62
C PHE A 121 14.02 3.05 -8.22
N THR A 122 15.00 2.61 -7.46
CA THR A 122 15.81 1.44 -7.83
C THR A 122 14.93 0.22 -8.11
N ALA A 123 15.16 -0.43 -9.25
CA ALA A 123 14.40 -1.62 -9.66
C ALA A 123 14.52 -2.74 -8.61
N GLY A 124 13.43 -3.48 -8.41
CA GLY A 124 13.37 -4.62 -7.48
C GLY A 124 13.57 -4.25 -6.01
N SER A 125 13.47 -2.98 -5.64
CA SER A 125 13.75 -2.51 -4.28
C SER A 125 12.69 -2.87 -3.24
N GLY A 126 11.56 -3.46 -3.64
CA GLY A 126 10.47 -3.89 -2.75
C GLY A 126 9.11 -3.84 -3.43
N THR A 127 8.05 -3.73 -2.65
CA THR A 127 6.68 -3.60 -3.13
C THR A 127 6.32 -2.13 -3.31
N LEU A 128 6.05 -1.70 -4.53
CA LEU A 128 5.59 -0.33 -4.80
C LEU A 128 4.14 -0.17 -4.36
N ALA A 129 3.86 0.85 -3.56
CA ALA A 129 2.51 1.18 -3.13
C ALA A 129 2.23 2.68 -3.31
N LEU A 130 1.03 3.01 -3.84
CA LEU A 130 0.49 4.36 -3.78
C LEU A 130 -0.22 4.55 -2.44
N ALA A 131 -0.03 5.68 -1.80
CA ALA A 131 -0.69 6.01 -0.55
C ALA A 131 -1.34 7.40 -0.61
N ALA A 132 -2.51 7.56 -0.01
CA ALA A 132 -3.01 8.83 0.46
C ALA A 132 -2.75 8.89 1.96
N THR A 133 -1.98 9.86 2.42
CA THR A 133 -1.58 9.99 3.82
C THR A 133 -2.04 11.29 4.43
N SER A 134 -2.16 11.29 5.75
CA SER A 134 -2.26 12.47 6.59
C SER A 134 -1.39 12.24 7.81
N HIS A 135 -0.52 13.19 8.09
CA HIS A 135 0.39 13.16 9.23
C HIS A 135 0.49 14.57 9.84
N PRO A 136 0.98 14.73 11.07
CA PRO A 136 1.37 16.04 11.56
C PRO A 136 2.35 16.67 10.60
N ASP A 137 2.25 17.97 10.41
CA ASP A 137 3.21 18.70 9.61
C ASP A 137 4.56 18.70 10.33
N PHE A 138 5.56 18.21 9.65
CA PHE A 138 6.94 18.23 10.11
C PHE A 138 7.69 19.16 9.17
N ASP A 139 8.28 20.20 9.68
CA ASP A 139 9.16 21.11 8.95
C ASP A 139 10.47 20.44 8.45
N ASP A 140 10.43 19.14 8.29
CA ASP A 140 11.58 18.29 7.99
C ASP A 140 11.70 17.93 6.50
N THR A 141 10.75 18.38 5.69
CA THR A 141 10.90 18.49 4.23
C THR A 141 11.02 19.95 3.80
N PRO A 142 12.02 20.68 4.31
CA PRO A 142 12.12 22.11 4.09
C PRO A 142 12.20 22.44 2.60
N GLY A 143 11.23 23.24 2.17
CA GLY A 143 11.19 23.76 0.82
C GLY A 143 10.44 22.89 -0.19
N TYR A 144 9.78 21.80 0.22
CA TYR A 144 8.92 21.00 -0.64
C TYR A 144 7.43 21.29 -0.33
N ASP A 145 6.74 21.87 -1.28
CA ASP A 145 5.31 22.16 -1.26
C ASP A 145 4.56 21.02 -1.95
N GLU A 146 4.07 20.05 -1.18
CA GLU A 146 3.49 18.81 -1.67
C GLU A 146 2.14 19.03 -2.35
N ASP A 147 1.35 19.98 -1.86
CA ASP A 147 0.04 20.32 -2.44
C ASP A 147 0.09 21.48 -3.44
N ARG A 148 1.27 22.08 -3.64
CA ARG A 148 1.54 23.20 -4.56
C ARG A 148 0.69 24.43 -4.31
N ASN A 149 0.43 24.75 -3.06
CA ASN A 149 -0.32 25.95 -2.70
C ASN A 149 0.59 27.17 -2.44
N GLY A 150 1.90 27.01 -2.52
CA GLY A 150 2.93 28.02 -2.24
C GLY A 150 3.35 28.10 -0.78
N ARG A 151 2.94 27.12 0.05
CA ARG A 151 3.28 27.01 1.46
C ARG A 151 3.83 25.63 1.74
N THR A 152 4.91 25.55 2.51
CA THR A 152 5.58 24.30 2.87
C THR A 152 5.28 23.85 4.31
N ASP A 153 4.43 24.62 5.03
CA ASP A 153 4.17 24.45 6.46
C ASP A 153 2.75 23.90 6.77
N ASP A 154 1.97 23.54 5.76
CA ASP A 154 0.59 23.06 5.96
C ASP A 154 0.23 21.75 5.24
N ASP A 155 1.19 21.11 4.57
CA ASP A 155 0.98 19.94 3.73
C ASP A 155 0.63 18.68 4.51
N GLY A 156 1.34 18.39 5.57
CA GLY A 156 1.16 17.17 6.36
C GLY A 156 -0.23 16.99 6.93
N ALA A 157 -0.89 18.09 7.34
CA ALA A 157 -2.23 18.05 7.91
C ALA A 157 -3.34 17.75 6.88
N ARG A 158 -3.04 17.84 5.59
CA ARG A 158 -3.94 17.53 4.49
C ARG A 158 -3.70 16.10 4.01
N TRP A 159 -4.71 15.53 3.36
CA TRP A 159 -4.54 14.26 2.67
C TRP A 159 -3.86 14.50 1.33
N HIS A 160 -2.68 13.93 1.16
CA HIS A 160 -1.87 14.04 -0.06
C HIS A 160 -1.31 12.67 -0.46
N SER A 161 -0.66 12.61 -1.62
CA SER A 161 -0.23 11.34 -2.21
C SER A 161 1.26 11.09 -2.07
N HIS A 162 1.62 9.84 -1.80
CA HIS A 162 2.98 9.34 -1.85
C HIS A 162 3.08 8.05 -2.66
N TRP A 163 4.22 7.85 -3.33
CA TRP A 163 4.68 6.52 -3.67
C TRP A 163 5.67 6.07 -2.59
N VAL A 164 5.49 4.86 -2.12
CA VAL A 164 6.40 4.26 -1.14
C VAL A 164 6.83 2.87 -1.58
N VAL A 165 8.04 2.47 -1.22
CA VAL A 165 8.51 1.10 -1.37
C VAL A 165 8.44 0.41 -0.03
N LEU A 166 7.63 -0.65 0.06
CA LEU A 166 7.44 -1.44 1.27
C LEU A 166 8.36 -2.66 1.25
N VAL A 167 8.98 -2.94 2.38
CA VAL A 167 9.83 -4.11 2.63
C VAL A 167 9.47 -4.76 3.97
N PRO A 168 9.80 -6.05 4.19
CA PRO A 168 9.66 -6.66 5.51
C PRO A 168 10.48 -5.91 6.57
N ASP A 169 9.87 -5.65 7.72
CA ASP A 169 10.56 -5.16 8.91
C ASP A 169 11.21 -6.34 9.62
N THR A 170 12.49 -6.58 9.35
CA THR A 170 13.25 -7.70 9.92
C THR A 170 13.51 -7.58 11.41
N THR A 171 13.22 -6.42 12.00
CA THR A 171 13.31 -6.22 13.47
C THR A 171 12.09 -6.79 14.20
N ARG A 172 11.05 -7.21 13.45
CA ARG A 172 9.79 -7.72 13.99
C ARG A 172 9.51 -9.16 13.54
N PRO A 173 9.19 -10.06 14.47
CA PRO A 173 8.91 -11.47 14.14
C PRO A 173 7.52 -11.69 13.52
N ASP A 174 6.64 -10.68 13.54
CA ASP A 174 5.24 -10.78 13.12
C ASP A 174 5.02 -10.53 11.61
N GLY A 175 6.09 -10.38 10.82
CA GLY A 175 6.03 -10.14 9.38
C GLY A 175 5.55 -8.74 9.02
N ALA A 176 5.67 -7.78 9.94
CA ALA A 176 5.34 -6.38 9.71
C ALA A 176 6.13 -5.80 8.54
N LEU A 177 5.58 -4.77 7.94
CA LEU A 177 6.23 -4.01 6.88
C LEU A 177 6.72 -2.67 7.40
N LYS A 178 7.70 -2.11 6.67
CA LYS A 178 8.16 -0.74 6.80
C LYS A 178 8.33 -0.12 5.43
N VAL A 179 8.38 1.21 5.36
CA VAL A 179 8.92 1.89 4.19
C VAL A 179 10.43 1.63 4.17
N ARG A 180 10.98 1.29 3.00
CA ARG A 180 12.41 1.01 2.86
C ARG A 180 13.24 2.23 3.20
N ASP A 181 14.22 2.07 4.09
CA ASP A 181 15.19 3.10 4.41
C ASP A 181 16.28 3.18 3.32
N ILE A 182 16.85 4.36 3.15
CA ILE A 182 18.09 4.55 2.41
C ILE A 182 19.23 4.42 3.41
N ALA A 183 20.02 3.36 3.29
CA ALA A 183 21.14 3.11 4.19
C ALA A 183 22.24 4.17 4.02
N GLU A 184 23.04 4.39 5.07
CA GLU A 184 24.18 5.27 5.00
C GLU A 184 25.14 4.82 3.88
N GLY A 185 25.50 5.76 2.99
CA GLY A 185 26.35 5.51 1.83
C GLY A 185 25.65 4.85 0.64
N GLU A 186 24.38 4.44 0.75
CA GLU A 186 23.58 3.98 -0.37
C GLU A 186 23.33 5.14 -1.35
N LYS A 187 23.39 4.82 -2.65
CA LYS A 187 23.10 5.78 -3.74
C LYS A 187 22.01 5.18 -4.64
N PRO A 188 20.76 5.18 -4.20
CA PRO A 188 19.68 4.62 -4.97
C PRO A 188 19.26 5.53 -6.12
N ASP A 189 18.58 4.94 -7.11
CA ASP A 189 17.76 5.73 -8.00
C ASP A 189 16.53 6.24 -7.23
N LEU A 190 16.21 7.52 -7.41
CA LEU A 190 15.11 8.20 -6.71
C LEU A 190 14.26 9.00 -7.70
N PRO A 191 12.95 9.08 -7.46
CA PRO A 191 12.05 9.91 -8.25
C PRO A 191 12.43 11.39 -8.19
N ARG A 192 11.95 12.15 -9.19
CA ARG A 192 12.20 13.60 -9.27
C ARG A 192 11.52 14.40 -8.15
N THR A 193 10.48 13.84 -7.57
CA THR A 193 9.66 14.43 -6.49
C THR A 193 9.98 13.82 -5.13
N TRP A 194 11.17 13.20 -5.01
CA TRP A 194 11.68 12.74 -3.73
C TRP A 194 11.92 13.91 -2.77
N PRO A 195 11.36 13.89 -1.56
CA PRO A 195 11.37 15.04 -0.65
C PRO A 195 12.68 15.23 0.15
N GLY A 196 13.70 14.38 -0.05
CA GLY A 196 14.97 14.52 0.65
C GLY A 196 15.08 13.72 1.95
N VAL A 197 14.06 12.99 2.35
CA VAL A 197 14.12 12.11 3.54
C VAL A 197 14.84 10.79 3.23
N PRO A 198 15.50 10.14 4.21
CA PRO A 198 16.26 8.92 3.97
C PRO A 198 15.36 7.68 3.83
N LEU A 199 14.33 7.79 2.99
CA LEU A 199 13.32 6.77 2.72
C LEU A 199 13.06 6.64 1.22
N TYR A 200 12.66 5.46 0.79
CA TYR A 200 12.05 5.22 -0.52
C TYR A 200 10.61 5.71 -0.49
N LEU A 201 10.45 7.01 -0.38
CA LEU A 201 9.20 7.75 -0.36
C LEU A 201 9.30 8.87 -1.39
N ASP A 202 8.25 9.04 -2.19
CA ASP A 202 8.13 10.09 -3.19
C ASP A 202 6.85 10.88 -2.95
N SER A 203 6.86 12.17 -3.19
CA SER A 203 5.75 13.09 -2.92
C SER A 203 5.24 13.75 -4.21
N PRO A 204 4.73 12.97 -5.18
CA PRO A 204 4.20 13.55 -6.40
C PRO A 204 2.88 14.28 -6.11
N PRO A 205 2.65 15.46 -6.70
CA PRO A 205 1.47 16.28 -6.42
C PRO A 205 0.22 15.77 -7.17
N TYR A 206 -0.13 14.52 -6.97
CA TYR A 206 -1.33 13.97 -7.59
C TYR A 206 -2.60 14.51 -6.93
N PRO A 207 -3.63 14.87 -7.72
CA PRO A 207 -4.90 15.29 -7.15
C PRO A 207 -5.50 14.20 -6.27
N THR A 208 -5.45 14.42 -4.95
CA THR A 208 -6.03 13.54 -3.94
C THR A 208 -7.36 14.14 -3.48
N ARG A 209 -8.44 13.40 -3.64
CA ARG A 209 -9.79 13.85 -3.29
C ARG A 209 -10.44 12.88 -2.32
N LEU A 210 -10.97 13.43 -1.24
CA LEU A 210 -11.78 12.71 -0.27
C LEU A 210 -13.21 13.25 -0.34
N ASP A 211 -14.14 12.34 -0.58
CA ASP A 211 -15.54 12.65 -0.84
C ASP A 211 -16.40 11.64 -0.06
N ALA A 212 -17.17 12.14 0.91
CA ALA A 212 -18.02 11.36 1.78
C ALA A 212 -17.39 10.02 2.25
N HIS A 213 -17.51 8.97 1.45
CA HIS A 213 -17.02 7.62 1.74
C HIS A 213 -15.90 7.16 0.81
N THR A 214 -15.31 8.08 0.04
CA THR A 214 -14.38 7.69 -1.03
C THR A 214 -13.10 8.49 -0.96
N VAL A 215 -11.98 7.78 -1.09
CA VAL A 215 -10.65 8.37 -1.35
C VAL A 215 -10.29 8.08 -2.81
N ARG A 216 -9.80 9.10 -3.53
CA ARG A 216 -9.45 8.97 -4.94
C ARG A 216 -8.17 9.72 -5.25
N ILE A 217 -7.24 9.05 -5.96
CA ILE A 217 -6.03 9.65 -6.52
C ILE A 217 -6.02 9.43 -8.03
N ARG A 218 -5.67 10.47 -8.79
CA ARG A 218 -5.49 10.40 -10.23
C ARG A 218 -4.01 10.48 -10.58
N VAL A 219 -3.49 9.41 -11.17
CA VAL A 219 -2.08 9.27 -11.55
C VAL A 219 -1.96 9.30 -13.06
N PRO A 220 -1.16 10.19 -13.67
CA PRO A 220 -0.88 10.16 -15.10
C PRO A 220 -0.21 8.84 -15.51
N LEU A 221 -0.67 8.20 -16.58
CA LEU A 221 -0.04 6.98 -17.11
C LEU A 221 1.42 7.19 -17.51
N ALA A 222 1.75 8.41 -17.91
CA ALA A 222 3.11 8.79 -18.31
C ALA A 222 4.10 8.66 -17.15
N ASP A 223 3.65 8.95 -15.91
CA ASP A 223 4.50 8.89 -14.72
C ASP A 223 4.84 7.46 -14.31
N LEU A 224 4.12 6.47 -14.86
CA LEU A 224 4.31 5.05 -14.64
C LEU A 224 4.90 4.31 -15.85
N GLY A 225 5.38 5.02 -16.87
CA GLY A 225 5.88 4.38 -18.08
C GLY A 225 4.83 3.60 -18.88
N PHE A 226 3.56 3.96 -18.77
CA PHE A 226 2.43 3.32 -19.47
C PHE A 226 2.31 1.81 -19.22
N PRO A 227 2.19 1.34 -17.97
CA PRO A 227 2.10 -0.09 -17.68
C PRO A 227 0.93 -0.71 -18.42
N LYS A 228 1.13 -1.94 -18.95
CA LYS A 228 0.08 -2.64 -19.71
C LYS A 228 -0.97 -3.24 -18.78
N ASP A 229 -0.49 -3.94 -17.77
CA ASP A 229 -1.27 -4.64 -16.76
C ASP A 229 -0.47 -4.75 -15.46
N PHE A 230 -1.16 -4.80 -14.35
CA PHE A 230 -0.58 -5.03 -13.03
C PHE A 230 -1.66 -5.45 -12.04
N ALA A 231 -1.21 -6.03 -10.93
CA ALA A 231 -2.05 -6.38 -9.80
C ALA A 231 -2.05 -5.29 -8.73
N TYR A 232 -3.08 -5.24 -7.91
CA TYR A 232 -3.17 -4.33 -6.77
C TYR A 232 -4.06 -4.90 -5.66
N ASP A 233 -3.94 -4.31 -4.48
CA ASP A 233 -4.84 -4.48 -3.36
C ASP A 233 -5.28 -3.13 -2.83
N GLY A 234 -6.06 -3.12 -1.74
CA GLY A 234 -6.38 -1.94 -0.96
C GLY A 234 -6.15 -2.21 0.51
N VAL A 235 -5.56 -1.26 1.20
CA VAL A 235 -5.21 -1.36 2.62
C VAL A 235 -5.46 -0.04 3.32
N THR A 236 -6.00 -0.09 4.52
CA THR A 236 -5.95 1.04 5.43
C THR A 236 -4.99 0.73 6.56
N ALA A 237 -4.09 1.67 6.86
CA ALA A 237 -3.03 1.46 7.82
C ALA A 237 -2.69 2.70 8.63
N ALA A 238 -2.14 2.47 9.81
CA ALA A 238 -1.42 3.44 10.59
C ALA A 238 0.08 3.11 10.53
N LEU A 239 0.91 4.13 10.31
CA LEU A 239 2.34 4.03 10.36
C LEU A 239 2.86 4.89 11.52
N ARG A 240 4.03 4.57 12.03
CA ARG A 240 4.69 5.34 13.07
C ARG A 240 6.08 5.74 12.64
N ILE A 241 6.39 7.00 12.85
CA ILE A 241 7.70 7.56 12.58
C ILE A 241 8.61 7.27 13.76
N ASN A 242 9.79 6.73 13.46
CA ASN A 242 10.87 6.56 14.41
C ASN A 242 12.06 7.43 13.99
N ALA A 243 12.58 8.23 14.91
CA ALA A 243 13.72 9.13 14.63
C ALA A 243 15.07 8.43 14.70
N ASP A 244 15.15 7.19 15.17
CA ASP A 244 16.37 6.41 15.17
C ASP A 244 16.61 5.80 13.77
N LEU A 245 17.68 6.21 13.12
CA LEU A 245 18.06 5.69 11.79
C LEU A 245 18.47 4.21 11.80
N HIS A 246 18.77 3.63 12.94
CA HIS A 246 19.08 2.21 13.10
C HIS A 246 17.82 1.34 13.23
N ASP A 247 16.71 1.95 13.62
CA ASP A 247 15.37 1.35 13.56
C ASP A 247 14.63 1.85 12.32
N PRO A 248 13.61 1.13 11.83
CA PRO A 248 12.81 1.62 10.69
C PRO A 248 12.25 3.01 10.95
N LEU A 249 12.63 4.00 10.14
CA LEU A 249 12.18 5.38 10.27
C LEU A 249 10.66 5.51 10.10
N LEU A 250 10.08 4.76 9.18
CA LEU A 250 8.62 4.74 8.96
C LEU A 250 8.10 3.30 8.92
N ARG A 251 7.58 2.86 10.04
CA ARG A 251 7.12 1.50 10.30
C ARG A 251 5.60 1.40 10.23
N VAL A 252 5.08 0.35 9.62
CA VAL A 252 3.65 0.02 9.72
C VAL A 252 3.37 -0.43 11.16
N SER A 253 2.65 0.41 11.89
CA SER A 253 2.30 0.15 13.30
C SER A 253 1.04 -0.69 13.44
N ASN A 254 0.11 -0.54 12.51
CA ASN A 254 -1.16 -1.26 12.50
C ASN A 254 -1.73 -1.33 11.08
N VAL A 255 -2.20 -2.51 10.67
CA VAL A 255 -3.04 -2.69 9.49
C VAL A 255 -4.48 -2.72 9.99
N LEU A 256 -5.28 -1.74 9.56
CA LEU A 256 -6.65 -1.56 10.03
C LEU A 256 -7.62 -2.43 9.23
N ASP A 257 -7.45 -2.47 7.90
CA ASP A 257 -8.24 -3.33 7.02
C ASP A 257 -7.48 -3.65 5.72
N VAL A 258 -7.84 -4.78 5.08
CA VAL A 258 -7.27 -5.26 3.81
C VAL A 258 -8.41 -5.72 2.91
N ALA A 259 -8.53 -5.14 1.72
CA ALA A 259 -9.64 -5.42 0.82
C ALA A 259 -9.69 -6.88 0.34
N SER A 260 -8.55 -7.51 0.07
CA SER A 260 -8.49 -8.94 -0.26
C SER A 260 -8.60 -9.86 0.96
N GLY A 261 -8.37 -9.32 2.15
CA GLY A 261 -8.27 -10.05 3.42
C GLY A 261 -6.89 -10.66 3.70
N ASP A 262 -5.99 -10.74 2.71
CA ASP A 262 -4.71 -11.46 2.80
C ASP A 262 -3.53 -10.83 2.05
N LEU A 263 -3.67 -9.61 1.56
CA LEU A 263 -2.68 -8.87 0.75
C LEU A 263 -2.25 -9.61 -0.55
N SER A 264 -3.13 -10.44 -1.11
CA SER A 264 -2.82 -11.27 -2.28
C SER A 264 -2.87 -10.54 -3.63
N LEU A 265 -3.00 -9.22 -3.63
CA LEU A 265 -3.10 -8.36 -4.82
C LEU A 265 -4.11 -8.89 -5.85
N ARG A 266 -5.35 -9.15 -5.41
CA ARG A 266 -6.41 -9.78 -6.25
C ARG A 266 -6.93 -8.86 -7.35
N GLY A 267 -6.83 -7.55 -7.19
CA GLY A 267 -7.25 -6.59 -8.20
C GLY A 267 -6.37 -6.67 -9.44
N ARG A 268 -6.94 -6.41 -10.60
CA ARG A 268 -6.22 -6.39 -11.88
C ARG A 268 -6.56 -5.14 -12.66
N VAL A 269 -5.53 -4.49 -13.16
CA VAL A 269 -5.63 -3.47 -14.20
C VAL A 269 -5.13 -4.11 -15.48
N GLY A 270 -5.96 -4.19 -16.50
CA GLY A 270 -5.61 -4.79 -17.78
C GLY A 270 -5.95 -3.89 -18.96
N ARG A 271 -5.54 -4.29 -20.16
CA ARG A 271 -6.05 -3.68 -21.39
C ARG A 271 -7.55 -3.95 -21.51
N ARG A 272 -8.30 -2.94 -21.88
CA ARG A 272 -9.61 -3.11 -22.50
C ARG A 272 -9.44 -3.42 -23.97
#